data_27e9011ce59a353d315dfb054a1c0934
#
_entry.id   27e9011ce59a353d315dfb054a1c0934
#
_cell.length_a   1.000
_cell.length_b   1.000
_cell.length_c   1.000
_cell.angle_alpha   90.00
_cell.angle_beta   90.00
_cell.angle_gamma   90.00
#
_symmetry.space_group_name_H-M   'P 1'
#
loop_
_entity.id
_entity.type
_entity.pdbx_description
1 polymer ?
#
loop_
_entity_poly.entity_id
_entity_poly.type
_entity_poly.pdbx_seq_one_letter_code
_entity_poly.pdbx_strand_id
1 'polypeptide(L)'
;MKIIKHILFISFFLVCCAEIIQTHKRFIDSPKLDGAVYVIPKPTFSLDNWLSGKYQDSAMTYYEEQANLHPFFVRLRNQIGYSLFDEVRVSQVHLGKDQNLFGGGYIESYLGQDFNGDAIPTEKIRKLKYVQEEMKKRNVDVLFVIAPGKPSIQPEYLPAKYDVSKKSRSNYDAYAEQLIKQNVNHIDFREYFLKIKPTLKYPLNTRCGVHWSGYGSTLAGDTLIKYMEKLRNIDLPDYEIKEGELSTIPRYTDADIGHAMDLIWDIPSYPMYYPTIVFKTDTSKTKPNVLIIGDSFTWSWIGFYEFLPKEFGGESVFWYYNKEVDWKLKPDDTPREVSKLNLKEQTFNRDFILLEFNDVNLNNAGYGFIEQMYDILQQENKTKN
;
A
#
# COMPACT_ATOMS: atom_id res chain seq x y z
N MET A 1 -39.27 -35.76 -4.88
CA MET A 1 -39.11 -34.53 -5.71
C MET A 1 -40.07 -33.38 -5.39
N LYS A 2 -41.38 -33.56 -5.29
CA LYS A 2 -42.34 -32.48 -5.00
C LYS A 2 -42.04 -31.77 -3.65
N ILE A 3 -41.84 -32.50 -2.57
CA ILE A 3 -41.56 -31.95 -1.22
C ILE A 3 -40.29 -31.08 -1.23
N ILE A 4 -39.21 -31.51 -1.87
CA ILE A 4 -37.97 -30.71 -1.97
C ILE A 4 -38.21 -29.40 -2.68
N LYS A 5 -38.98 -29.38 -3.77
CA LYS A 5 -39.34 -28.13 -4.48
C LYS A 5 -40.14 -27.17 -3.61
N HIS A 6 -41.08 -27.68 -2.80
CA HIS A 6 -41.82 -26.83 -1.86
C HIS A 6 -40.95 -26.28 -0.75
N ILE A 7 -40.03 -27.09 -0.20
CA ILE A 7 -39.08 -26.61 0.80
C ILE A 7 -38.19 -25.52 0.22
N LEU A 8 -37.60 -25.69 -0.96
CA LEU A 8 -36.78 -24.69 -1.61
C LEU A 8 -37.55 -23.42 -1.91
N PHE A 9 -38.82 -23.52 -2.40
CA PHE A 9 -39.65 -22.37 -2.65
C PHE A 9 -39.99 -21.59 -1.37
N ILE A 10 -40.38 -22.29 -0.31
CA ILE A 10 -40.68 -21.68 0.97
C ILE A 10 -39.43 -21.03 1.59
N SER A 11 -38.28 -21.71 1.51
CA SER A 11 -37.03 -21.15 1.99
C SER A 11 -36.63 -19.87 1.25
N PHE A 12 -36.74 -19.87 -0.08
CA PHE A 12 -36.50 -18.68 -0.90
C PHE A 12 -37.45 -17.53 -0.53
N PHE A 13 -38.75 -17.84 -0.41
CA PHE A 13 -39.76 -16.84 -0.02
C PHE A 13 -39.49 -16.25 1.35
N LEU A 14 -39.09 -17.09 2.33
CA LEU A 14 -38.73 -16.62 3.68
C LEU A 14 -37.48 -15.71 3.66
N VAL A 15 -36.50 -15.98 2.81
CA VAL A 15 -35.33 -15.12 2.64
C VAL A 15 -35.75 -13.77 2.07
N CYS A 16 -36.59 -13.71 1.06
CA CYS A 16 -37.13 -12.45 0.53
C CYS A 16 -37.93 -11.66 1.59
N CYS A 17 -38.75 -12.35 2.39
CA CYS A 17 -39.48 -11.71 3.50
C CYS A 17 -38.54 -11.19 4.58
N ALA A 18 -37.48 -11.92 4.90
CA ALA A 18 -36.48 -11.52 5.89
C ALA A 18 -35.80 -10.21 5.49
N GLU A 19 -35.45 -10.04 4.20
CA GLU A 19 -34.87 -8.79 3.69
C GLU A 19 -35.82 -7.60 3.87
N ILE A 20 -37.11 -7.78 3.52
CA ILE A 20 -38.12 -6.72 3.72
C ILE A 20 -38.23 -6.34 5.21
N ILE A 21 -38.24 -7.33 6.10
CA ILE A 21 -38.33 -7.08 7.55
C ILE A 21 -37.03 -6.42 8.05
N GLN A 22 -35.88 -6.88 7.59
CA GLN A 22 -34.55 -6.34 7.93
C GLN A 22 -34.42 -4.87 7.52
N THR A 23 -35.00 -4.47 6.39
CA THR A 23 -34.99 -3.08 5.93
C THR A 23 -35.77 -2.16 6.88
N HIS A 24 -36.83 -2.67 7.51
CA HIS A 24 -37.67 -1.90 8.43
C HIS A 24 -37.24 -2.02 9.90
N LYS A 25 -36.77 -3.19 10.31
CA LYS A 25 -36.31 -3.48 11.68
C LYS A 25 -35.00 -4.25 11.62
N ARG A 26 -33.89 -3.53 11.74
CA ARG A 26 -32.55 -4.13 11.77
C ARG A 26 -32.40 -5.09 12.95
N PHE A 27 -32.45 -6.38 12.70
CA PHE A 27 -32.23 -7.45 13.69
C PHE A 27 -30.94 -8.23 13.45
N ILE A 28 -30.32 -8.08 12.26
CA ILE A 28 -28.98 -8.55 11.96
C ILE A 28 -28.13 -7.32 11.62
N ASP A 29 -27.01 -7.14 12.31
CA ASP A 29 -26.01 -6.18 11.90
C ASP A 29 -25.12 -6.84 10.83
N SER A 30 -25.20 -6.30 9.60
CA SER A 30 -24.37 -6.77 8.50
C SER A 30 -23.27 -5.73 8.26
N PRO A 31 -22.01 -6.03 8.63
CA PRO A 31 -20.90 -5.11 8.40
C PRO A 31 -20.82 -4.72 6.93
N LYS A 32 -20.41 -3.49 6.66
CA LYS A 32 -20.16 -3.03 5.28
C LYS A 32 -19.09 -3.90 4.62
N LEU A 33 -19.16 -3.98 3.29
CA LEU A 33 -18.10 -4.63 2.52
C LEU A 33 -16.80 -3.82 2.60
N ASP A 34 -15.68 -4.52 2.58
CA ASP A 34 -14.36 -3.93 2.51
C ASP A 34 -14.00 -3.57 1.07
N GLY A 35 -13.06 -2.63 0.88
CA GLY A 35 -12.62 -2.19 -0.44
C GLY A 35 -13.28 -0.91 -0.95
N ALA A 36 -13.25 -0.69 -2.26
CA ALA A 36 -13.78 0.53 -2.86
C ALA A 36 -15.32 0.55 -2.83
N VAL A 37 -15.87 1.34 -1.92
CA VAL A 37 -17.32 1.55 -1.82
C VAL A 37 -17.71 2.69 -2.78
N TYR A 38 -18.43 2.36 -3.85
CA TYR A 38 -19.03 3.36 -4.71
C TYR A 38 -20.35 3.84 -4.09
N VAL A 39 -20.44 5.13 -3.82
CA VAL A 39 -21.71 5.73 -3.41
C VAL A 39 -22.60 5.85 -4.64
N ILE A 40 -23.61 4.99 -4.72
CA ILE A 40 -24.61 5.05 -5.80
C ILE A 40 -25.62 6.15 -5.48
N PRO A 41 -25.75 7.17 -6.32
CA PRO A 41 -26.69 8.26 -6.07
C PRO A 41 -28.13 7.76 -6.19
N LYS A 42 -29.02 8.32 -5.35
CA LYS A 42 -30.45 8.03 -5.44
C LYS A 42 -30.96 8.43 -6.83
N PRO A 43 -31.68 7.55 -7.54
CA PRO A 43 -32.13 7.83 -8.88
C PRO A 43 -33.15 8.96 -8.90
N THR A 44 -33.03 9.88 -9.86
CA THR A 44 -33.96 10.99 -10.06
C THR A 44 -34.97 10.60 -11.10
N PHE A 45 -36.30 10.67 -10.73
CA PHE A 45 -37.38 10.39 -11.65
C PHE A 45 -37.49 11.49 -12.69
N SER A 46 -37.57 11.09 -13.97
CA SER A 46 -38.08 11.93 -15.08
C SER A 46 -38.84 11.03 -16.05
N LEU A 47 -39.77 11.62 -16.82
CA LEU A 47 -40.53 10.86 -17.76
C LEU A 47 -39.67 10.21 -18.85
N ASP A 48 -38.66 10.93 -19.32
CA ASP A 48 -37.67 10.41 -20.30
C ASP A 48 -36.86 9.26 -19.77
N ASN A 49 -36.38 9.35 -18.51
CA ASN A 49 -35.66 8.27 -17.87
C ASN A 49 -36.56 7.06 -17.63
N TRP A 50 -37.82 7.28 -17.29
CA TRP A 50 -38.81 6.21 -17.12
C TRP A 50 -39.10 5.49 -18.42
N LEU A 51 -39.37 6.23 -19.49
CA LEU A 51 -39.71 5.65 -20.80
C LEU A 51 -38.50 4.98 -21.47
N SER A 52 -37.30 5.46 -21.19
CA SER A 52 -36.05 4.85 -21.70
C SER A 52 -35.55 3.67 -20.88
N GLY A 53 -36.16 3.34 -19.74
CA GLY A 53 -35.67 2.29 -18.82
C GLY A 53 -34.55 2.73 -17.86
N LYS A 54 -33.93 3.87 -18.07
CA LYS A 54 -32.78 4.35 -17.25
C LYS A 54 -33.12 4.53 -15.77
N TYR A 55 -34.36 5.00 -15.48
CA TYR A 55 -34.81 5.13 -14.10
C TYR A 55 -34.90 3.78 -13.40
N GLN A 56 -35.48 2.78 -14.07
CA GLN A 56 -35.65 1.42 -13.53
C GLN A 56 -34.31 0.79 -13.23
N ASP A 57 -33.35 0.88 -14.17
CA ASP A 57 -32.01 0.32 -14.00
C ASP A 57 -31.26 1.00 -12.83
N SER A 58 -31.30 2.35 -12.78
CA SER A 58 -30.69 3.11 -11.70
C SER A 58 -31.36 2.85 -10.34
N ALA A 59 -32.69 2.71 -10.31
CA ALA A 59 -33.42 2.41 -9.09
C ALA A 59 -33.13 1.00 -8.59
N MET A 60 -33.04 0.00 -9.49
CA MET A 60 -32.70 -1.36 -9.15
C MET A 60 -31.33 -1.43 -8.52
N THR A 61 -30.31 -0.86 -9.17
CA THR A 61 -28.94 -0.80 -8.64
C THR A 61 -28.88 -0.09 -7.27
N TYR A 62 -29.59 1.05 -7.13
CA TYR A 62 -29.63 1.78 -5.86
C TYR A 62 -30.25 0.95 -4.73
N TYR A 63 -31.36 0.28 -4.96
CA TYR A 63 -32.04 -0.52 -3.93
C TYR A 63 -31.30 -1.82 -3.63
N GLU A 64 -30.63 -2.44 -4.60
CA GLU A 64 -29.76 -3.59 -4.37
C GLU A 64 -28.62 -3.23 -3.41
N GLU A 65 -27.95 -2.10 -3.64
CA GLU A 65 -26.86 -1.63 -2.76
C GLU A 65 -27.33 -1.15 -1.38
N GLN A 66 -28.59 -0.72 -1.26
CA GLN A 66 -29.18 -0.31 0.03
C GLN A 66 -29.80 -1.48 0.81
N ALA A 67 -29.89 -2.66 0.21
CA ALA A 67 -30.44 -3.83 0.88
C ALA A 67 -29.58 -4.23 2.09
N ASN A 68 -30.18 -4.33 3.27
CA ASN A 68 -29.43 -4.52 4.51
C ASN A 68 -28.72 -5.87 4.61
N LEU A 69 -29.20 -6.91 3.91
CA LEU A 69 -28.55 -8.22 3.84
C LEU A 69 -27.64 -8.38 2.61
N HIS A 70 -27.55 -7.37 1.73
CA HIS A 70 -26.66 -7.42 0.57
C HIS A 70 -25.20 -7.79 0.94
N PRO A 71 -24.56 -7.13 1.92
CA PRO A 71 -23.19 -7.50 2.31
C PRO A 71 -23.08 -8.95 2.79
N PHE A 72 -24.09 -9.47 3.48
CA PHE A 72 -24.10 -10.87 3.91
C PHE A 72 -24.14 -11.84 2.71
N PHE A 73 -25.01 -11.58 1.73
CA PHE A 73 -25.11 -12.44 0.54
C PHE A 73 -23.88 -12.36 -0.35
N VAL A 74 -23.23 -11.19 -0.45
CA VAL A 74 -21.94 -11.03 -1.12
C VAL A 74 -20.90 -11.92 -0.44
N ARG A 75 -20.75 -11.81 0.89
CA ARG A 75 -19.83 -12.64 1.66
C ARG A 75 -20.11 -14.13 1.54
N LEU A 76 -21.38 -14.53 1.59
CA LEU A 76 -21.77 -15.93 1.44
C LEU A 76 -21.39 -16.47 0.05
N ARG A 77 -21.68 -15.70 -1.00
CA ARG A 77 -21.31 -16.05 -2.38
C ARG A 77 -19.79 -16.16 -2.53
N ASN A 78 -19.05 -15.20 -1.98
CA ASN A 78 -17.59 -15.20 -2.04
C ASN A 78 -17.00 -16.39 -1.27
N GLN A 79 -17.55 -16.67 -0.07
CA GLN A 79 -17.14 -17.82 0.74
C GLN A 79 -17.36 -19.16 0.03
N ILE A 80 -18.52 -19.34 -0.59
CA ILE A 80 -18.82 -20.56 -1.37
C ILE A 80 -17.85 -20.70 -2.56
N GLY A 81 -17.65 -19.59 -3.31
CA GLY A 81 -16.70 -19.57 -4.42
C GLY A 81 -15.27 -19.93 -3.99
N TYR A 82 -14.81 -19.30 -2.92
CA TYR A 82 -13.48 -19.57 -2.38
C TYR A 82 -13.33 -21.00 -1.82
N SER A 83 -14.29 -21.45 -0.96
CA SER A 83 -14.13 -22.70 -0.23
C SER A 83 -14.33 -23.96 -1.10
N LEU A 84 -15.12 -23.87 -2.17
CA LEU A 84 -15.44 -25.03 -3.00
C LEU A 84 -14.75 -25.02 -4.37
N PHE A 85 -14.30 -23.84 -4.83
CA PHE A 85 -13.82 -23.68 -6.19
C PHE A 85 -12.49 -22.92 -6.30
N ASP A 86 -11.85 -22.54 -5.18
CA ASP A 86 -10.65 -21.70 -5.13
C ASP A 86 -10.83 -20.38 -5.92
N GLU A 87 -12.07 -19.88 -5.97
CA GLU A 87 -12.42 -18.69 -6.75
C GLU A 87 -12.22 -17.41 -5.91
N VAL A 88 -11.37 -16.51 -6.41
CA VAL A 88 -11.20 -15.15 -5.87
C VAL A 88 -11.97 -14.18 -6.77
N ARG A 89 -12.92 -13.46 -6.17
CA ARG A 89 -13.83 -12.55 -6.90
C ARG A 89 -13.45 -11.08 -6.78
N VAL A 90 -12.29 -10.80 -6.20
CA VAL A 90 -11.71 -9.46 -6.14
C VAL A 90 -10.88 -9.22 -7.39
N SER A 91 -11.13 -8.11 -8.07
CA SER A 91 -10.34 -7.73 -9.24
C SER A 91 -8.86 -7.61 -8.87
N GLN A 92 -8.00 -8.12 -9.75
CA GLN A 92 -6.55 -8.07 -9.57
C GLN A 92 -6.01 -8.78 -8.32
N VAL A 93 -6.78 -9.67 -7.68
CA VAL A 93 -6.29 -10.56 -6.62
C VAL A 93 -6.21 -11.99 -7.15
N HIS A 94 -5.09 -12.65 -6.91
CA HIS A 94 -4.82 -14.01 -7.36
C HIS A 94 -4.47 -14.91 -6.19
N LEU A 95 -5.11 -16.08 -6.16
CA LEU A 95 -4.80 -17.14 -5.21
C LEU A 95 -3.59 -17.93 -5.70
N GLY A 96 -2.52 -17.89 -4.91
CA GLY A 96 -1.30 -18.65 -5.11
C GLY A 96 -1.27 -19.94 -4.30
N LYS A 97 -0.10 -20.59 -4.26
CA LYS A 97 0.11 -21.80 -3.48
C LYS A 97 -0.05 -21.51 -1.98
N ASP A 98 -0.46 -22.53 -1.22
CA ASP A 98 -0.67 -22.47 0.23
C ASP A 98 -1.57 -21.30 0.66
N GLN A 99 -2.60 -21.02 -0.16
CA GLN A 99 -3.58 -19.95 0.07
C GLN A 99 -2.95 -18.54 0.18
N ASN A 100 -1.76 -18.33 -0.39
CA ASN A 100 -1.16 -17.01 -0.46
C ASN A 100 -1.90 -16.13 -1.48
N LEU A 101 -2.27 -14.94 -1.09
CA LEU A 101 -2.87 -13.96 -2.00
C LEU A 101 -1.81 -13.04 -2.58
N PHE A 102 -2.01 -12.67 -3.84
CA PHE A 102 -1.13 -11.76 -4.58
C PHE A 102 -1.94 -10.74 -5.37
N GLY A 103 -1.48 -9.49 -5.37
CA GLY A 103 -1.99 -8.49 -6.30
C GLY A 103 -1.45 -8.70 -7.72
N GLY A 104 -2.32 -8.61 -8.74
CA GLY A 104 -1.95 -8.85 -10.14
C GLY A 104 -0.85 -7.94 -10.65
N GLY A 105 -0.95 -6.64 -10.39
CA GLY A 105 0.08 -5.68 -10.78
C GLY A 105 1.46 -5.96 -10.17
N TYR A 106 1.52 -6.49 -8.94
CA TYR A 106 2.78 -6.92 -8.32
C TYR A 106 3.40 -8.13 -9.03
N ILE A 107 2.56 -9.06 -9.52
CA ILE A 107 3.04 -10.22 -10.29
C ILE A 107 3.55 -9.76 -11.66
N GLU A 108 2.80 -8.89 -12.33
CA GLU A 108 3.16 -8.34 -13.64
C GLU A 108 4.50 -7.59 -13.57
N SER A 109 4.67 -6.74 -12.55
CA SER A 109 5.92 -6.01 -12.31
C SER A 109 7.10 -6.96 -12.03
N TYR A 110 6.89 -7.96 -11.15
CA TYR A 110 7.91 -8.97 -10.86
C TYR A 110 8.36 -9.74 -12.10
N LEU A 111 7.42 -10.07 -12.99
CA LEU A 111 7.69 -10.80 -14.24
C LEU A 111 8.23 -9.89 -15.37
N GLY A 112 8.26 -8.57 -15.17
CA GLY A 112 8.69 -7.59 -16.15
C GLY A 112 7.67 -7.33 -17.27
N GLN A 113 6.38 -7.65 -17.03
CA GLN A 113 5.32 -7.48 -18.03
C GLN A 113 4.89 -6.01 -18.19
N ASP A 114 5.16 -5.18 -17.20
CA ASP A 114 4.93 -3.72 -17.19
C ASP A 114 6.18 -2.92 -17.58
N PHE A 115 7.28 -3.59 -18.01
CA PHE A 115 8.53 -2.93 -18.33
C PHE A 115 8.38 -1.96 -19.49
N ASN A 116 8.69 -0.70 -19.27
CA ASN A 116 8.52 0.40 -20.22
C ASN A 116 9.83 0.89 -20.86
N GLY A 117 10.91 0.12 -20.74
CA GLY A 117 12.21 0.37 -21.37
C GLY A 117 13.22 1.08 -20.46
N ASP A 118 14.51 0.98 -20.84
CA ASP A 118 15.63 1.50 -20.03
C ASP A 118 15.78 3.03 -20.07
N ALA A 119 15.21 3.69 -21.09
CA ALA A 119 15.37 5.13 -21.26
C ALA A 119 14.74 5.94 -20.12
N ILE A 120 13.55 5.51 -19.66
CA ILE A 120 12.83 6.21 -18.60
C ILE A 120 13.58 6.14 -17.26
N PRO A 121 13.97 4.97 -16.75
CA PRO A 121 14.78 4.88 -15.53
C PRO A 121 16.11 5.65 -15.65
N THR A 122 16.80 5.55 -16.78
CA THR A 122 18.08 6.23 -16.99
C THR A 122 17.96 7.75 -16.84
N GLU A 123 16.98 8.35 -17.49
CA GLU A 123 16.76 9.80 -17.42
C GLU A 123 16.23 10.24 -16.05
N LYS A 124 15.31 9.47 -15.47
CA LYS A 124 14.75 9.78 -14.16
C LYS A 124 15.83 9.73 -13.07
N ILE A 125 16.70 8.73 -13.08
CA ILE A 125 17.81 8.63 -12.11
C ILE A 125 18.86 9.72 -12.35
N ARG A 126 19.11 10.11 -13.60
CA ARG A 126 19.95 11.28 -13.89
C ARG A 126 19.40 12.57 -13.26
N LYS A 127 18.09 12.81 -13.40
CA LYS A 127 17.43 13.95 -12.77
C LYS A 127 17.50 13.86 -11.25
N LEU A 128 17.23 12.68 -10.68
CA LEU A 128 17.32 12.45 -9.25
C LEU A 128 18.73 12.72 -8.71
N LYS A 129 19.77 12.25 -9.42
CA LYS A 129 21.16 12.53 -9.04
C LYS A 129 21.43 14.02 -8.95
N TYR A 130 21.00 14.77 -9.96
CA TYR A 130 21.11 16.23 -9.95
C TYR A 130 20.34 16.85 -8.76
N VAL A 131 19.12 16.39 -8.50
CA VAL A 131 18.32 16.85 -7.35
C VAL A 131 19.06 16.57 -6.04
N GLN A 132 19.62 15.39 -5.85
CA GLN A 132 20.40 15.05 -4.65
C GLN A 132 21.59 15.99 -4.46
N GLU A 133 22.35 16.28 -5.50
CA GLU A 133 23.51 17.15 -5.46
C GLU A 133 23.14 18.59 -5.13
N GLU A 134 22.09 19.12 -5.74
CA GLU A 134 21.63 20.50 -5.51
C GLU A 134 20.96 20.68 -4.15
N MET A 135 20.19 19.70 -3.69
CA MET A 135 19.59 19.71 -2.36
C MET A 135 20.63 19.54 -1.25
N LYS A 136 21.70 18.75 -1.48
CA LYS A 136 22.81 18.62 -0.54
C LYS A 136 23.52 19.94 -0.29
N LYS A 137 23.66 20.83 -1.30
CA LYS A 137 24.19 22.20 -1.13
C LYS A 137 23.34 23.06 -0.19
N ARG A 138 22.08 22.69 -0.01
CA ARG A 138 21.10 23.31 0.91
C ARG A 138 21.00 22.57 2.24
N ASN A 139 21.90 21.64 2.48
CA ASN A 139 21.89 20.79 3.67
C ASN A 139 20.65 19.87 3.77
N VAL A 140 20.05 19.48 2.64
CA VAL A 140 18.92 18.55 2.57
C VAL A 140 19.40 17.26 1.91
N ASP A 141 19.24 16.13 2.59
CA ASP A 141 19.54 14.81 2.03
C ASP A 141 18.31 14.21 1.37
N VAL A 142 18.43 13.83 0.10
CA VAL A 142 17.38 13.14 -0.64
C VAL A 142 17.75 11.67 -0.74
N LEU A 143 16.86 10.77 -0.34
CA LEU A 143 17.07 9.34 -0.30
C LEU A 143 16.01 8.61 -1.11
N PHE A 144 16.44 7.74 -2.02
CA PHE A 144 15.55 6.89 -2.80
C PHE A 144 15.44 5.52 -2.11
N VAL A 145 14.22 5.04 -1.87
CA VAL A 145 13.95 3.81 -1.10
C VAL A 145 13.06 2.89 -1.93
N ILE A 146 13.52 1.66 -2.18
CA ILE A 146 12.74 0.63 -2.86
C ILE A 146 12.19 -0.35 -1.82
N ALA A 147 10.87 -0.40 -1.67
CA ALA A 147 10.18 -1.43 -0.90
C ALA A 147 9.88 -2.65 -1.80
N PRO A 148 10.04 -3.89 -1.30
CA PRO A 148 9.84 -5.07 -2.11
C PRO A 148 8.36 -5.46 -2.20
N GLY A 149 7.85 -5.74 -3.38
CA GLY A 149 6.58 -6.44 -3.54
C GLY A 149 6.69 -7.91 -3.16
N LYS A 150 5.59 -8.46 -2.66
CA LYS A 150 5.53 -9.87 -2.20
C LYS A 150 6.02 -10.90 -3.25
N PRO A 151 5.69 -10.80 -4.56
CA PRO A 151 6.23 -11.72 -5.57
C PRO A 151 7.75 -11.73 -5.65
N SER A 152 8.39 -10.61 -5.38
CA SER A 152 9.86 -10.48 -5.39
C SER A 152 10.53 -11.26 -4.26
N ILE A 153 9.85 -11.38 -3.12
CA ILE A 153 10.37 -12.06 -1.92
C ILE A 153 9.89 -13.50 -1.80
N GLN A 154 8.69 -13.79 -2.27
CA GLN A 154 8.03 -15.10 -2.14
C GLN A 154 7.54 -15.65 -3.50
N PRO A 155 8.40 -15.72 -4.55
CA PRO A 155 8.00 -16.21 -5.86
C PRO A 155 7.57 -17.70 -5.85
N GLU A 156 8.01 -18.47 -4.85
CA GLU A 156 7.67 -19.87 -4.65
C GLU A 156 6.18 -20.12 -4.44
N TYR A 157 5.45 -19.12 -3.94
CA TYR A 157 4.00 -19.20 -3.69
C TYR A 157 3.13 -18.65 -4.82
N LEU A 158 3.73 -18.16 -5.91
CA LEU A 158 2.96 -17.64 -7.04
C LEU A 158 1.96 -18.65 -7.60
N PRO A 159 0.81 -18.19 -8.12
CA PRO A 159 -0.15 -19.08 -8.79
C PRO A 159 0.50 -19.83 -9.94
N ALA A 160 0.17 -21.11 -10.09
CA ALA A 160 0.78 -22.00 -11.09
C ALA A 160 0.64 -21.53 -12.56
N LYS A 161 -0.36 -20.68 -12.82
CA LYS A 161 -0.55 -20.07 -14.16
C LYS A 161 0.56 -19.08 -14.55
N TYR A 162 1.32 -18.57 -13.58
CA TYR A 162 2.44 -17.65 -13.82
C TYR A 162 3.76 -18.43 -13.88
N ASP A 163 4.34 -18.45 -15.05
CA ASP A 163 5.60 -19.16 -15.32
C ASP A 163 6.80 -18.24 -14.99
N VAL A 164 7.40 -18.44 -13.83
CA VAL A 164 8.56 -17.65 -13.36
C VAL A 164 9.77 -17.81 -14.30
N SER A 165 9.87 -18.91 -15.06
CA SER A 165 10.95 -19.12 -16.03
C SER A 165 10.88 -18.12 -17.21
N LYS A 166 9.72 -17.51 -17.43
CA LYS A 166 9.48 -16.46 -18.45
C LYS A 166 9.68 -15.03 -17.92
N LYS A 167 10.21 -14.90 -16.71
CA LYS A 167 10.56 -13.58 -16.18
C LYS A 167 11.51 -12.88 -17.13
N SER A 168 11.15 -11.65 -17.50
CA SER A 168 11.96 -10.76 -18.33
C SER A 168 12.55 -9.61 -17.51
N ARG A 169 13.31 -8.73 -18.15
CA ARG A 169 13.79 -7.48 -17.56
C ARG A 169 12.60 -6.66 -17.04
N SER A 170 12.69 -6.18 -15.81
CA SER A 170 11.65 -5.41 -15.13
C SER A 170 12.06 -3.95 -14.92
N ASN A 171 11.10 -3.10 -14.55
CA ASN A 171 11.40 -1.74 -14.13
C ASN A 171 12.36 -1.75 -12.94
N TYR A 172 12.19 -2.67 -11.98
CA TYR A 172 13.14 -2.80 -10.87
C TYR A 172 14.58 -3.04 -11.35
N ASP A 173 14.79 -3.99 -12.27
CA ASP A 173 16.14 -4.29 -12.76
C ASP A 173 16.80 -3.06 -13.39
N ALA A 174 16.03 -2.27 -14.14
CA ALA A 174 16.52 -1.04 -14.78
C ALA A 174 16.81 0.07 -13.75
N TYR A 175 15.95 0.27 -12.75
CA TYR A 175 16.19 1.26 -11.69
C TYR A 175 17.39 0.86 -10.81
N ALA A 176 17.45 -0.37 -10.34
CA ALA A 176 18.55 -0.85 -9.50
C ALA A 176 19.92 -0.68 -10.21
N GLU A 177 20.00 -1.01 -11.49
CA GLU A 177 21.21 -0.79 -12.30
C GLU A 177 21.59 0.69 -12.37
N GLN A 178 20.63 1.58 -12.65
CA GLN A 178 20.90 3.00 -12.80
C GLN A 178 21.23 3.69 -11.45
N LEU A 179 20.61 3.28 -10.35
CA LEU A 179 20.93 3.80 -9.01
C LEU A 179 22.39 3.55 -8.66
N ILE A 180 22.90 2.35 -8.94
CA ILE A 180 24.32 2.00 -8.72
C ILE A 180 25.22 2.76 -9.70
N LYS A 181 24.91 2.69 -11.00
CA LYS A 181 25.73 3.28 -12.08
C LYS A 181 25.92 4.79 -11.92
N GLN A 182 24.89 5.49 -11.46
CA GLN A 182 24.92 6.95 -11.29
C GLN A 182 25.25 7.37 -9.87
N ASN A 183 25.59 6.43 -8.99
CA ASN A 183 25.98 6.67 -7.60
C ASN A 183 24.94 7.54 -6.86
N VAL A 184 23.68 7.12 -6.89
CA VAL A 184 22.55 7.77 -6.21
C VAL A 184 22.45 7.24 -4.78
N ASN A 185 22.18 8.12 -3.80
CA ASN A 185 21.88 7.70 -2.44
C ASN A 185 20.56 6.94 -2.42
N HIS A 186 20.59 5.65 -2.10
CA HIS A 186 19.41 4.79 -2.08
C HIS A 186 19.49 3.67 -1.06
N ILE A 187 18.34 3.13 -0.71
CA ILE A 187 18.20 1.87 0.01
C ILE A 187 17.33 0.94 -0.85
N ASP A 188 17.83 -0.24 -1.11
CA ASP A 188 17.11 -1.31 -1.79
C ASP A 188 16.72 -2.39 -0.79
N PHE A 189 15.47 -2.32 -0.28
CA PHE A 189 14.97 -3.33 0.65
C PHE A 189 14.65 -4.66 -0.03
N ARG A 190 14.48 -4.70 -1.35
CA ARG A 190 14.33 -5.97 -2.07
C ARG A 190 15.65 -6.76 -2.02
N GLU A 191 16.76 -6.13 -2.37
CA GLU A 191 18.08 -6.77 -2.27
C GLU A 191 18.38 -7.17 -0.82
N TYR A 192 18.16 -6.25 0.12
CA TYR A 192 18.35 -6.50 1.54
C TYR A 192 17.53 -7.71 2.03
N PHE A 193 16.23 -7.77 1.72
CA PHE A 193 15.36 -8.85 2.16
C PHE A 193 15.75 -10.20 1.54
N LEU A 194 16.10 -10.22 0.25
CA LEU A 194 16.58 -11.44 -0.40
C LEU A 194 17.86 -11.97 0.25
N LYS A 195 18.75 -11.07 0.67
CA LYS A 195 20.01 -11.41 1.35
C LYS A 195 19.77 -12.01 2.75
N ILE A 196 18.86 -11.43 3.53
CA ILE A 196 18.63 -11.88 4.92
C ILE A 196 17.60 -13.01 5.03
N LYS A 197 16.64 -13.13 4.08
CA LYS A 197 15.57 -14.15 4.09
C LYS A 197 16.03 -15.55 4.48
N PRO A 198 17.18 -16.10 3.98
CA PRO A 198 17.61 -17.45 4.33
C PRO A 198 18.00 -17.64 5.80
N THR A 199 18.28 -16.57 6.52
CA THR A 199 18.70 -16.60 7.94
C THR A 199 17.58 -16.27 8.91
N LEU A 200 16.42 -15.85 8.41
CA LEU A 200 15.30 -15.41 9.23
C LEU A 200 14.41 -16.58 9.67
N LYS A 201 13.94 -16.49 10.91
CA LYS A 201 12.98 -17.42 11.48
C LYS A 201 11.52 -17.12 11.07
N TYR A 202 11.22 -15.87 10.79
CA TYR A 202 9.87 -15.39 10.56
C TYR A 202 9.70 -14.79 9.15
N PRO A 203 8.49 -14.87 8.57
CA PRO A 203 8.25 -14.40 7.21
C PRO A 203 8.30 -12.87 7.11
N LEU A 204 8.86 -12.37 6.01
CA LEU A 204 8.95 -10.94 5.70
C LEU A 204 7.66 -10.38 5.10
N ASN A 205 6.81 -11.23 4.51
CA ASN A 205 5.51 -10.90 3.95
C ASN A 205 4.45 -11.80 4.53
N THR A 206 3.20 -11.37 4.45
CA THR A 206 2.05 -12.07 5.02
C THR A 206 1.38 -12.97 3.99
N ARG A 207 0.51 -13.88 4.43
CA ARG A 207 -0.28 -14.73 3.52
C ARG A 207 -1.30 -13.91 2.73
N CYS A 208 -2.02 -13.03 3.40
CA CYS A 208 -3.21 -12.35 2.91
C CYS A 208 -3.03 -10.85 2.70
N GLY A 209 -1.78 -10.35 2.72
CA GLY A 209 -1.44 -8.96 2.45
C GLY A 209 -0.50 -8.81 1.27
N VAL A 210 -0.44 -7.60 0.69
CA VAL A 210 0.55 -7.22 -0.34
C VAL A 210 1.79 -6.59 0.26
N HIS A 211 1.67 -6.03 1.46
CA HIS A 211 2.73 -5.32 2.16
C HIS A 211 3.75 -6.27 2.81
N TRP A 212 4.86 -5.72 3.26
CA TRP A 212 5.73 -6.41 4.22
C TRP A 212 4.99 -6.66 5.54
N SER A 213 5.37 -7.72 6.25
CA SER A 213 4.79 -8.02 7.56
C SER A 213 5.24 -7.02 8.62
N GLY A 214 4.58 -7.01 9.78
CA GLY A 214 5.04 -6.23 10.93
C GLY A 214 6.50 -6.50 11.27
N TYR A 215 6.98 -7.76 11.13
CA TYR A 215 8.39 -8.12 11.29
C TYR A 215 9.27 -7.52 10.17
N GLY A 216 8.83 -7.67 8.91
CA GLY A 216 9.55 -7.11 7.76
C GLY A 216 9.67 -5.59 7.84
N SER A 217 8.57 -4.90 8.16
CA SER A 217 8.56 -3.44 8.31
C SER A 217 9.45 -2.96 9.47
N THR A 218 9.59 -3.75 10.55
CA THR A 218 10.52 -3.46 11.65
C THR A 218 11.96 -3.50 11.18
N LEU A 219 12.36 -4.55 10.45
CA LEU A 219 13.73 -4.68 9.92
C LEU A 219 14.05 -3.57 8.91
N ALA A 220 13.07 -3.21 8.07
CA ALA A 220 13.23 -2.12 7.12
C ALA A 220 13.34 -0.77 7.83
N GLY A 221 12.48 -0.49 8.84
CA GLY A 221 12.52 0.74 9.63
C GLY A 221 13.85 0.90 10.38
N ASP A 222 14.31 -0.15 11.07
CA ASP A 222 15.60 -0.16 11.75
C ASP A 222 16.77 0.12 10.80
N THR A 223 16.75 -0.48 9.61
CA THR A 223 17.77 -0.24 8.59
C THR A 223 17.70 1.19 8.05
N LEU A 224 16.50 1.73 7.82
CA LEU A 224 16.30 3.12 7.37
C LEU A 224 16.89 4.12 8.37
N ILE A 225 16.54 3.98 9.65
CA ILE A 225 17.02 4.88 10.71
C ILE A 225 18.54 4.86 10.78
N LYS A 226 19.16 3.69 10.86
CA LYS A 226 20.64 3.54 10.88
C LYS A 226 21.31 4.09 9.62
N TYR A 227 20.66 3.97 8.47
CA TYR A 227 21.20 4.57 7.24
C TYR A 227 21.14 6.10 7.29
N MET A 228 20.06 6.68 7.78
CA MET A 228 19.92 8.13 7.94
C MET A 228 20.93 8.70 8.93
N GLU A 229 21.14 8.05 10.06
CA GLU A 229 22.20 8.40 11.03
C GLU A 229 23.58 8.46 10.37
N LYS A 230 23.93 7.41 9.66
CA LYS A 230 25.22 7.32 8.96
C LYS A 230 25.35 8.37 7.85
N LEU A 231 24.31 8.58 7.07
CA LEU A 231 24.33 9.49 5.91
C LEU A 231 24.61 10.94 6.34
N ARG A 232 24.09 11.33 7.50
CA ARG A 232 24.14 12.71 7.99
C ARG A 232 25.07 12.88 9.20
N ASN A 233 25.62 11.78 9.73
CA ASN A 233 26.40 11.75 10.97
C ASN A 233 25.64 12.41 12.13
N ILE A 234 24.40 12.02 12.33
CA ILE A 234 23.53 12.42 13.42
C ILE A 234 23.16 11.22 14.27
N ASP A 235 22.65 11.48 15.47
CA ASP A 235 22.23 10.47 16.43
C ASP A 235 20.72 10.68 16.68
N LEU A 236 19.90 9.77 16.13
CA LEU A 236 18.44 9.80 16.27
C LEU A 236 18.02 9.23 17.64
N PRO A 237 16.74 9.38 18.04
CA PRO A 237 16.26 8.76 19.27
C PRO A 237 16.53 7.25 19.32
N ASP A 238 16.92 6.76 20.48
CA ASP A 238 17.15 5.33 20.69
C ASP A 238 15.86 4.55 20.86
N TYR A 239 15.85 3.32 20.39
CA TYR A 239 14.82 2.33 20.68
C TYR A 239 15.44 0.94 20.88
N GLU A 240 14.71 0.05 21.50
CA GLU A 240 15.08 -1.35 21.67
C GLU A 240 14.05 -2.24 20.99
N ILE A 241 14.53 -3.14 20.15
CA ILE A 241 13.71 -4.21 19.57
C ILE A 241 13.81 -5.40 20.52
N LYS A 242 12.72 -5.62 21.28
CA LYS A 242 12.63 -6.72 22.27
C LYS A 242 11.90 -7.91 21.68
N GLU A 243 11.97 -9.02 22.41
CA GLU A 243 11.15 -10.18 22.11
C GLU A 243 9.68 -9.79 22.02
N GLY A 244 9.04 -10.27 20.98
CA GLY A 244 7.64 -10.02 20.66
C GLY A 244 6.81 -11.27 20.80
N GLU A 245 5.67 -11.28 20.15
CA GLU A 245 4.73 -12.40 20.19
C GLU A 245 4.51 -13.00 18.80
N LEU A 246 4.15 -14.28 18.76
CA LEU A 246 3.60 -14.96 17.61
C LEU A 246 2.08 -14.89 17.67
N SER A 247 1.45 -14.44 16.60
CA SER A 247 0.00 -14.38 16.47
C SER A 247 -0.45 -14.87 15.10
N THR A 248 -1.56 -15.62 15.07
CA THR A 248 -2.27 -15.96 13.83
C THR A 248 -3.34 -14.92 13.48
N ILE A 249 -3.54 -13.93 14.35
CA ILE A 249 -4.44 -12.80 14.12
C ILE A 249 -3.63 -11.71 13.41
N PRO A 250 -3.95 -11.40 12.14
CA PRO A 250 -3.26 -10.35 11.38
C PRO A 250 -3.43 -8.99 12.07
N ARG A 251 -2.41 -8.15 11.95
CA ARG A 251 -2.44 -6.77 12.44
C ARG A 251 -2.25 -5.80 11.28
N TYR A 252 -2.92 -4.66 11.37
CA TYR A 252 -2.80 -3.55 10.44
C TYR A 252 -2.94 -3.99 8.96
N THR A 253 -1.87 -3.94 8.16
CA THR A 253 -1.90 -4.28 6.73
C THR A 253 -1.65 -5.76 6.43
N ASP A 254 -1.51 -6.61 7.45
CA ASP A 254 -1.12 -8.02 7.27
C ASP A 254 -2.17 -8.89 6.56
N ALA A 255 -3.41 -8.44 6.46
CA ALA A 255 -4.48 -9.13 5.73
C ALA A 255 -5.28 -8.20 4.81
N ASP A 256 -4.69 -7.11 4.34
CA ASP A 256 -5.36 -6.06 3.58
C ASP A 256 -6.12 -6.57 2.36
N ILE A 257 -5.53 -7.44 1.52
CA ILE A 257 -6.24 -8.04 0.39
C ILE A 257 -7.09 -9.25 0.78
N GLY A 258 -6.81 -9.88 1.92
CA GLY A 258 -7.66 -10.92 2.48
C GLY A 258 -9.01 -10.37 2.93
N HIS A 259 -9.01 -9.24 3.64
CA HIS A 259 -10.23 -8.55 4.04
C HIS A 259 -11.04 -8.07 2.82
N ALA A 260 -10.37 -7.53 1.80
CA ALA A 260 -11.03 -7.13 0.55
C ALA A 260 -11.74 -8.28 -0.20
N MET A 261 -11.48 -9.54 0.15
CA MET A 261 -12.21 -10.68 -0.42
C MET A 261 -13.64 -10.78 0.11
N ASP A 262 -13.97 -10.06 1.17
CA ASP A 262 -15.31 -10.09 1.78
C ASP A 262 -15.81 -11.53 1.99
N LEU A 263 -15.07 -12.29 2.76
CA LEU A 263 -15.45 -13.64 3.17
C LEU A 263 -16.25 -13.60 4.49
N ILE A 264 -17.00 -14.68 4.79
CA ILE A 264 -17.64 -14.87 6.10
C ILE A 264 -16.59 -15.24 7.15
N TRP A 265 -15.61 -16.06 6.77
CA TRP A 265 -14.48 -16.47 7.61
C TRP A 265 -13.19 -16.08 6.92
N ASP A 266 -12.35 -15.36 7.65
CA ASP A 266 -11.05 -14.95 7.16
C ASP A 266 -10.18 -16.15 6.76
N ILE A 267 -9.31 -15.94 5.77
CA ILE A 267 -8.30 -16.93 5.42
C ILE A 267 -7.32 -17.05 6.60
N PRO A 268 -7.09 -18.27 7.15
CA PRO A 268 -6.18 -18.43 8.26
C PRO A 268 -4.77 -17.93 7.93
N SER A 269 -4.22 -17.06 8.75
CA SER A 269 -2.82 -16.66 8.62
C SER A 269 -1.90 -17.77 9.17
N TYR A 270 -0.66 -17.82 8.69
CA TYR A 270 0.38 -18.52 9.44
C TYR A 270 0.85 -17.67 10.62
N PRO A 271 1.55 -18.26 11.63
CA PRO A 271 2.03 -17.48 12.75
C PRO A 271 2.96 -16.34 12.29
N MET A 272 2.53 -15.10 12.55
CA MET A 272 3.27 -13.88 12.26
C MET A 272 3.97 -13.43 13.53
N TYR A 273 5.20 -12.94 13.39
CA TYR A 273 5.94 -12.41 14.52
C TYR A 273 5.83 -10.90 14.58
N TYR A 274 5.48 -10.39 15.76
CA TYR A 274 5.34 -8.97 16.04
C TYR A 274 6.33 -8.58 17.14
N PRO A 275 7.49 -7.97 16.78
CA PRO A 275 8.46 -7.49 17.77
C PRO A 275 7.85 -6.46 18.71
N THR A 276 8.36 -6.35 19.92
CA THR A 276 8.05 -5.24 20.81
C THR A 276 9.08 -4.14 20.63
N ILE A 277 8.64 -2.93 20.26
CA ILE A 277 9.54 -1.78 20.12
C ILE A 277 9.37 -0.86 21.32
N VAL A 278 10.46 -0.57 22.00
CA VAL A 278 10.49 0.33 23.15
C VAL A 278 11.33 1.55 22.81
N PHE A 279 10.67 2.66 22.51
CA PHE A 279 11.32 3.94 22.25
C PHE A 279 11.80 4.58 23.55
N LYS A 280 13.01 5.11 23.53
CA LYS A 280 13.61 5.85 24.67
C LYS A 280 13.30 7.34 24.53
N THR A 281 12.98 7.98 25.65
CA THR A 281 12.80 9.43 25.67
C THR A 281 14.13 10.08 26.02
N ASP A 282 14.80 10.62 25.04
CA ASP A 282 16.03 11.41 25.21
C ASP A 282 15.92 12.71 24.39
N THR A 283 15.89 13.82 25.10
CA THR A 283 15.77 15.14 24.49
C THR A 283 17.07 15.68 23.90
N SER A 284 18.20 14.99 24.15
CA SER A 284 19.49 15.36 23.56
C SER A 284 19.67 14.83 22.12
N LYS A 285 18.83 13.88 21.72
CA LYS A 285 18.87 13.27 20.41
C LYS A 285 18.30 14.16 19.32
N THR A 286 18.81 14.03 18.11
CA THR A 286 18.36 14.80 16.94
C THR A 286 17.09 14.18 16.35
N LYS A 287 16.06 14.99 16.15
CA LYS A 287 14.85 14.62 15.41
C LYS A 287 14.78 15.39 14.11
N PRO A 288 15.17 14.80 12.98
CA PRO A 288 15.18 15.50 11.70
C PRO A 288 13.75 15.77 11.19
N ASN A 289 13.56 16.89 10.51
CA ASN A 289 12.31 17.19 9.80
C ASN A 289 12.34 16.53 8.43
N VAL A 290 11.43 15.60 8.21
CA VAL A 290 11.42 14.72 7.05
C VAL A 290 10.17 14.95 6.20
N LEU A 291 10.38 15.14 4.89
CA LEU A 291 9.33 15.01 3.91
C LEU A 291 9.42 13.61 3.32
N ILE A 292 8.32 12.85 3.39
CA ILE A 292 8.22 11.53 2.77
C ILE A 292 7.29 11.65 1.57
N ILE A 293 7.71 11.15 0.43
CA ILE A 293 6.86 11.00 -0.76
C ILE A 293 6.89 9.52 -1.09
N GLY A 294 5.74 8.87 -0.99
CA GLY A 294 5.72 7.42 -1.07
C GLY A 294 4.34 6.83 -1.33
N ASP A 295 4.29 5.53 -1.28
CA ASP A 295 3.05 4.76 -1.42
C ASP A 295 2.59 4.15 -0.08
N SER A 296 1.72 3.15 -0.16
CA SER A 296 1.11 2.53 1.02
C SER A 296 2.08 1.77 1.93
N PHE A 297 3.30 1.45 1.47
CA PHE A 297 4.29 0.78 2.30
C PHE A 297 4.83 1.68 3.42
N THR A 298 4.88 3.00 3.21
CA THR A 298 5.21 3.99 4.24
C THR A 298 4.28 3.90 5.45
N TRP A 299 2.99 3.56 5.27
CA TRP A 299 2.05 3.43 6.38
C TRP A 299 2.46 2.39 7.42
N SER A 300 3.20 1.36 7.04
CA SER A 300 3.69 0.35 7.98
C SER A 300 4.62 0.94 9.04
N TRP A 301 5.40 1.96 8.71
CA TRP A 301 6.27 2.67 9.64
C TRP A 301 5.53 3.71 10.51
N ILE A 302 4.30 4.03 10.15
CA ILE A 302 3.44 4.89 10.94
C ILE A 302 2.54 4.05 11.85
N GLY A 303 1.90 3.01 11.29
CA GLY A 303 0.81 2.28 11.96
C GLY A 303 1.23 1.08 12.81
N PHE A 304 2.25 0.29 12.40
CA PHE A 304 2.66 -0.87 13.20
C PHE A 304 3.34 -0.48 14.51
N TYR A 305 4.37 0.37 14.42
CA TYR A 305 5.28 0.64 15.54
C TYR A 305 5.59 2.12 15.75
N GLU A 306 4.92 2.99 15.05
CA GLU A 306 5.11 4.44 15.15
C GLU A 306 6.58 4.91 14.97
N PHE A 307 7.39 4.21 14.15
CA PHE A 307 8.78 4.62 13.92
C PHE A 307 8.87 6.08 13.50
N LEU A 308 8.14 6.47 12.44
CA LEU A 308 8.23 7.83 11.93
C LEU A 308 7.76 8.89 12.94
N PRO A 309 6.64 8.69 13.67
CA PRO A 309 6.22 9.64 14.71
C PRO A 309 7.22 9.76 15.88
N LYS A 310 7.96 8.71 16.19
CA LYS A 310 8.89 8.71 17.32
C LYS A 310 10.27 9.23 16.97
N GLU A 311 10.74 8.95 15.76
CA GLU A 311 12.10 9.28 15.31
C GLU A 311 12.22 10.66 14.68
N PHE A 312 11.13 11.22 14.11
CA PHE A 312 11.20 12.42 13.31
C PHE A 312 10.70 13.67 14.05
N GLY A 313 11.15 14.85 13.58
CA GLY A 313 10.79 16.15 14.12
C GLY A 313 9.37 16.57 13.78
N GLY A 314 8.83 17.51 14.57
CA GLY A 314 7.43 17.90 14.55
C GLY A 314 6.93 18.56 13.25
N GLU A 315 7.80 18.89 12.31
CA GLU A 315 7.41 19.41 10.99
C GLU A 315 7.38 18.33 9.91
N SER A 316 7.62 17.05 10.29
CA SER A 316 7.64 15.95 9.33
C SER A 316 6.27 15.65 8.77
N VAL A 317 6.23 15.26 7.49
CA VAL A 317 4.99 15.09 6.72
C VAL A 317 5.14 13.98 5.69
N PHE A 318 4.04 13.29 5.39
CA PHE A 318 3.96 12.28 4.34
C PHE A 318 3.00 12.72 3.23
N TRP A 319 3.47 12.72 2.00
CA TRP A 319 2.70 12.96 0.79
C TRP A 319 2.43 11.65 0.07
N TYR A 320 1.21 11.18 0.19
CA TYR A 320 0.77 9.95 -0.43
C TYR A 320 0.65 10.13 -1.95
N TYR A 321 1.42 9.34 -2.70
CA TYR A 321 1.53 9.42 -4.16
C TYR A 321 1.87 10.83 -4.70
N ASN A 322 2.50 11.70 -3.92
CA ASN A 322 2.73 13.10 -4.27
C ASN A 322 1.43 13.85 -4.65
N LYS A 323 0.31 13.44 -4.10
CA LYS A 323 -1.03 14.00 -4.38
C LYS A 323 -1.66 14.60 -3.14
N GLU A 324 -1.63 13.87 -2.03
CA GLU A 324 -2.30 14.23 -0.80
C GLU A 324 -1.34 14.24 0.39
N VAL A 325 -1.54 15.21 1.28
CA VAL A 325 -0.88 15.27 2.58
C VAL A 325 -1.71 14.40 3.54
N ASP A 326 -1.31 13.17 3.74
CA ASP A 326 -2.10 12.19 4.51
C ASP A 326 -1.65 12.04 5.96
N TRP A 327 -0.41 12.39 6.29
CA TRP A 327 0.10 12.33 7.64
C TRP A 327 1.01 13.51 7.94
N LYS A 328 0.89 14.06 9.15
CA LYS A 328 1.71 15.12 9.73
C LYS A 328 1.85 14.91 11.22
N LEU A 329 2.98 15.32 11.78
CA LEU A 329 3.18 15.31 13.23
C LEU A 329 2.45 16.46 13.95
N LYS A 330 2.18 17.56 13.24
CA LYS A 330 1.40 18.69 13.77
C LYS A 330 0.16 18.94 12.90
N PRO A 331 -1.00 19.19 13.51
CA PRO A 331 -2.14 19.76 12.80
C PRO A 331 -1.78 21.18 12.32
N ASP A 332 -2.13 21.51 11.10
CA ASP A 332 -2.04 22.85 10.53
C ASP A 332 -3.15 23.04 9.48
N ASP A 333 -3.28 24.25 8.97
CA ASP A 333 -4.25 24.60 7.92
C ASP A 333 -3.69 24.37 6.50
N THR A 334 -2.57 23.66 6.36
CA THR A 334 -1.97 23.34 5.06
C THR A 334 -2.96 22.57 4.20
N PRO A 335 -3.16 22.95 2.92
CA PRO A 335 -4.02 22.23 2.02
C PRO A 335 -3.65 20.76 1.93
N ARG A 336 -4.66 19.87 1.94
CA ARG A 336 -4.42 18.43 1.80
C ARG A 336 -3.86 18.06 0.43
N GLU A 337 -4.23 18.83 -0.61
CA GLU A 337 -3.75 18.60 -1.96
C GLU A 337 -2.33 19.17 -2.15
N VAL A 338 -1.37 18.31 -2.44
CA VAL A 338 0.04 18.69 -2.67
C VAL A 338 0.18 19.71 -3.81
N SER A 339 -0.66 19.64 -4.83
CA SER A 339 -0.66 20.60 -5.96
C SER A 339 -0.94 22.05 -5.57
N LYS A 340 -1.48 22.28 -4.39
CA LYS A 340 -1.75 23.64 -3.83
C LYS A 340 -0.60 24.17 -2.98
N LEU A 341 0.45 23.36 -2.75
CA LEU A 341 1.57 23.74 -1.91
C LEU A 341 2.69 24.39 -2.72
N ASN A 342 3.44 25.29 -2.09
CA ASN A 342 4.69 25.79 -2.64
C ASN A 342 5.81 24.78 -2.42
N LEU A 343 6.24 24.12 -3.49
CA LEU A 343 7.20 23.02 -3.41
C LEU A 343 8.56 23.45 -2.81
N LYS A 344 9.03 24.68 -3.09
CA LYS A 344 10.28 25.19 -2.51
C LYS A 344 10.18 25.34 -0.99
N GLU A 345 9.11 25.92 -0.49
CA GLU A 345 8.87 26.10 0.95
C GLU A 345 8.77 24.76 1.67
N GLN A 346 8.15 23.77 1.03
CA GLN A 346 7.97 22.45 1.61
C GLN A 346 9.22 21.59 1.59
N THR A 347 10.21 21.88 0.73
CA THR A 347 11.37 21.00 0.52
C THR A 347 12.68 21.60 1.03
N PHE A 348 12.91 22.93 0.88
CA PHE A 348 14.21 23.54 1.16
C PHE A 348 14.56 23.65 2.65
N ASN A 349 13.58 23.52 3.53
CA ASN A 349 13.75 23.59 4.98
C ASN A 349 13.66 22.20 5.65
N ARG A 350 13.78 21.12 4.86
CA ARG A 350 13.82 19.76 5.38
C ARG A 350 15.25 19.33 5.71
N ASP A 351 15.38 18.37 6.59
CA ASP A 351 16.64 17.64 6.79
C ASP A 351 16.76 16.51 5.80
N PHE A 352 15.66 15.78 5.58
CA PHE A 352 15.57 14.69 4.63
C PHE A 352 14.34 14.79 3.74
N ILE A 353 14.49 14.29 2.52
CA ILE A 353 13.39 13.94 1.62
C ILE A 353 13.53 12.47 1.30
N LEU A 354 12.57 11.65 1.72
CA LEU A 354 12.50 10.23 1.44
C LEU A 354 11.57 10.00 0.26
N LEU A 355 12.06 9.36 -0.78
CA LEU A 355 11.29 8.94 -1.95
C LEU A 355 11.13 7.42 -1.86
N GLU A 356 10.02 6.96 -1.27
CA GLU A 356 9.76 5.55 -1.01
C GLU A 356 8.77 4.99 -2.05
N PHE A 357 9.13 3.90 -2.70
CA PHE A 357 8.30 3.26 -3.71
C PHE A 357 8.39 1.75 -3.60
N ASN A 358 7.25 1.10 -3.65
CA ASN A 358 7.20 -0.32 -3.92
C ASN A 358 7.64 -0.62 -5.37
N ASP A 359 8.21 -1.80 -5.61
CA ASP A 359 8.72 -2.18 -6.92
C ASP A 359 7.66 -2.15 -8.05
N VAL A 360 6.37 -2.31 -7.75
CA VAL A 360 5.28 -2.14 -8.71
C VAL A 360 5.10 -0.67 -9.15
N ASN A 361 5.44 0.27 -8.30
CA ASN A 361 5.28 1.70 -8.55
C ASN A 361 6.50 2.35 -9.23
N LEU A 362 7.56 1.58 -9.50
CA LEU A 362 8.75 2.08 -10.18
C LEU A 362 8.48 2.54 -11.63
N ASN A 363 7.43 2.04 -12.26
CA ASN A 363 6.99 2.56 -13.56
C ASN A 363 6.65 4.08 -13.52
N ASN A 364 6.31 4.61 -12.34
CA ASN A 364 6.03 6.02 -12.08
C ASN A 364 6.80 6.55 -10.85
N ALA A 365 8.05 6.12 -10.66
CA ALA A 365 8.88 6.51 -9.52
C ALA A 365 8.95 8.04 -9.37
N GLY A 366 8.75 8.52 -8.14
CA GLY A 366 8.72 9.95 -7.83
C GLY A 366 7.37 10.63 -8.02
N TYR A 367 6.38 9.98 -8.66
CA TYR A 367 5.04 10.55 -8.89
C TYR A 367 5.08 12.00 -9.40
N GLY A 368 6.07 12.32 -10.29
CA GLY A 368 6.30 13.64 -10.81
C GLY A 368 7.16 14.58 -9.94
N PHE A 369 7.44 14.22 -8.68
CA PHE A 369 8.24 15.05 -7.78
C PHE A 369 9.68 15.26 -8.27
N ILE A 370 10.33 14.22 -8.78
CA ILE A 370 11.71 14.29 -9.26
C ILE A 370 11.82 15.30 -10.39
N GLU A 371 10.89 15.26 -11.33
CA GLU A 371 10.84 16.18 -12.46
C GLU A 371 10.59 17.62 -12.03
N GLN A 372 9.61 17.83 -11.16
CA GLN A 372 9.28 19.15 -10.62
C GLN A 372 10.47 19.78 -9.89
N MET A 373 11.13 19.01 -9.02
CA MET A 373 12.31 19.50 -8.30
C MET A 373 13.48 19.76 -9.21
N TYR A 374 13.72 18.91 -10.20
CA TYR A 374 14.75 19.13 -11.21
C TYR A 374 14.53 20.45 -11.94
N ASP A 375 13.32 20.73 -12.40
CA ASP A 375 13.00 21.93 -13.16
C ASP A 375 13.14 23.19 -12.27
N ILE A 376 12.69 23.14 -11.02
CA ILE A 376 12.83 24.24 -10.04
C ILE A 376 14.32 24.57 -9.82
N LEU A 377 15.14 23.55 -9.56
CA LEU A 377 16.55 23.73 -9.27
C LEU A 377 17.34 24.21 -10.49
N GLN A 378 16.98 23.77 -11.68
CA GLN A 378 17.55 24.27 -12.94
C GLN A 378 17.23 25.77 -13.17
N GLN A 379 16.00 26.18 -12.91
CA GLN A 379 15.61 27.60 -13.03
C GLN A 379 16.36 28.47 -12.03
N GLU A 380 16.51 28.05 -10.77
CA GLU A 380 17.27 28.79 -9.78
C GLU A 380 18.75 28.97 -10.14
N ASN A 381 19.36 27.94 -10.71
CA ASN A 381 20.75 28.01 -11.10
C ASN A 381 20.97 28.92 -12.33
N LYS A 382 19.99 28.99 -13.24
CA LYS A 382 20.04 29.96 -14.38
C LYS A 382 19.88 31.42 -13.95
N THR A 383 19.16 31.68 -12.86
CA THR A 383 18.96 33.05 -12.33
C THR A 383 20.12 33.55 -11.47
N LYS A 384 21.03 32.66 -11.04
CA LYS A 384 22.23 32.99 -10.25
C LYS A 384 23.48 33.24 -11.12
N ASN A 385 23.43 32.80 -12.36
CA ASN A 385 24.48 33.03 -13.38
C ASN A 385 24.09 34.20 -14.30
#